data_79774b4bef7859ee3e763f4c5f88cb5d
#
_entry.id   79774b4bef7859ee3e763f4c5f88cb5d
#
_cell.length_a   1.000
_cell.length_b   1.000
_cell.length_c   1.000
_cell.angle_alpha   90.00
_cell.angle_beta   90.00
_cell.angle_gamma   90.00
#
_symmetry.space_group_name_H-M   'P 1'
#
loop_
_entity.id
_entity.type
_entity.pdbx_description
1 polymer ?
#
loop_
_entity_poly.entity_id
_entity_poly.type
_entity_poly.pdbx_seq_one_letter_code
_entity_poly.pdbx_strand_id
1 'polypeptide(L)'
;AWTYNGTVPGPVIRATEGDRLRVEFANDGSHPHTIHFHGIHPANMDGVFEIVEPGGSFTYEFPARPYGMHLYHCHATPLKKHIHKGLYGAFIVDPKEPRPPAQEHVMVMNGFDTDADGGNNFYTVNGRSFYYAKHPIRVRRSQLVRIYLANLTEFDLINSFHLHADFFRYQPTGTGDNWEYTDTVMLC
;
A
#
# COMPACT_ATOMS: atom_id res chain seq x y z
N ALA A 1 -2.12 16.84 6.39
CA ALA A 1 -2.08 15.62 5.57
C ALA A 1 -2.78 15.87 4.25
N TRP A 2 -2.36 15.17 3.20
CA TRP A 2 -3.10 15.03 1.95
C TRP A 2 -3.66 13.61 1.92
N THR A 3 -4.84 13.43 1.40
CA THR A 3 -5.54 12.14 1.58
C THR A 3 -6.24 11.71 0.30
N TYR A 4 -6.28 10.41 0.06
CA TYR A 4 -7.28 9.84 -0.84
C TYR A 4 -8.53 9.52 -0.03
N ASN A 5 -9.66 10.09 -0.41
CA ASN A 5 -10.97 9.91 0.25
C ASN A 5 -10.94 10.15 1.77
N GLY A 6 -10.15 11.14 2.24
CA GLY A 6 -10.15 11.59 3.63
C GLY A 6 -9.42 10.68 4.63
N THR A 7 -8.69 9.64 4.19
CA THR A 7 -7.98 8.70 5.07
C THR A 7 -6.49 8.58 4.75
N VAL A 8 -5.68 8.21 5.74
CA VAL A 8 -4.26 7.84 5.60
C VAL A 8 -4.04 6.52 6.34
N PRO A 9 -3.59 5.47 5.67
CA PRO A 9 -3.51 5.31 4.21
C PRO A 9 -4.85 5.56 3.51
N GLY A 10 -4.81 5.80 2.21
CA GLY A 10 -6.00 5.82 1.36
C GLY A 10 -6.75 4.47 1.41
N PRO A 11 -7.99 4.40 0.91
CA PRO A 11 -8.79 3.18 0.92
C PRO A 11 -8.05 2.00 0.28
N VAL A 12 -8.26 0.80 0.82
CA VAL A 12 -7.80 -0.42 0.15
C VAL A 12 -8.62 -0.62 -1.12
N ILE A 13 -7.95 -0.63 -2.26
CA ILE A 13 -8.54 -1.01 -3.54
C ILE A 13 -8.41 -2.52 -3.67
N ARG A 14 -9.49 -3.21 -4.06
CA ARG A 14 -9.48 -4.67 -4.22
C ARG A 14 -10.20 -5.10 -5.49
N ALA A 15 -9.59 -6.01 -6.24
CA ALA A 15 -10.12 -6.58 -7.47
C ALA A 15 -9.69 -8.06 -7.58
N THR A 16 -10.30 -8.81 -8.50
CA THR A 16 -9.84 -10.15 -8.88
C THR A 16 -8.96 -10.05 -10.11
N GLU A 17 -7.98 -10.93 -10.23
CA GLU A 17 -7.08 -10.96 -11.39
C GLU A 17 -7.86 -11.08 -12.71
N GLY A 18 -7.62 -10.13 -13.59
CA GLY A 18 -8.30 -10.01 -14.88
C GLY A 18 -9.54 -9.12 -14.87
N ASP A 19 -10.01 -8.67 -13.69
CA ASP A 19 -11.06 -7.65 -13.63
C ASP A 19 -10.59 -6.37 -14.32
N ARG A 20 -11.51 -5.67 -14.96
CA ARG A 20 -11.26 -4.32 -15.47
C ARG A 20 -11.48 -3.33 -14.36
N LEU A 21 -10.39 -2.81 -13.83
CA LEU A 21 -10.43 -1.73 -12.86
C LEU A 21 -10.74 -0.41 -13.56
N ARG A 22 -11.64 0.37 -12.98
CA ARG A 22 -11.92 1.76 -13.36
C ARG A 22 -11.90 2.63 -12.12
N VAL A 23 -10.96 3.55 -12.06
CA VAL A 23 -10.80 4.49 -10.96
C VAL A 23 -10.97 5.91 -11.46
N GLU A 24 -12.01 6.58 -10.97
CA GLU A 24 -12.23 8.00 -11.22
C GLU A 24 -11.54 8.80 -10.13
N PHE A 25 -10.55 9.57 -10.52
CA PHE A 25 -9.80 10.46 -9.63
C PHE A 25 -10.21 11.91 -9.88
N ALA A 26 -10.74 12.56 -8.85
CA ALA A 26 -10.99 13.99 -8.83
C ALA A 26 -10.05 14.65 -7.83
N ASN A 27 -9.40 15.72 -8.24
CA ASN A 27 -8.48 16.49 -7.39
C ASN A 27 -9.18 17.70 -6.78
N ASP A 28 -9.74 17.53 -5.59
CA ASP A 28 -10.37 18.60 -4.81
C ASP A 28 -9.35 19.37 -3.94
N GLY A 29 -8.04 19.02 -4.06
CA GLY A 29 -6.96 19.65 -3.33
C GLY A 29 -6.51 20.98 -3.95
N SER A 30 -5.46 21.55 -3.35
CA SER A 30 -4.85 22.82 -3.78
C SER A 30 -3.54 22.65 -4.55
N HIS A 31 -3.14 21.42 -4.82
CA HIS A 31 -1.87 21.08 -5.49
C HIS A 31 -2.14 20.04 -6.59
N PRO A 32 -1.28 19.95 -7.61
CA PRO A 32 -1.37 18.87 -8.60
C PRO A 32 -1.12 17.51 -7.96
N HIS A 33 -1.91 16.51 -8.35
CA HIS A 33 -1.80 15.14 -7.85
C HIS A 33 -2.01 14.12 -8.97
N THR A 34 -1.59 12.88 -8.72
CA THR A 34 -1.84 11.72 -9.58
C THR A 34 -2.21 10.51 -8.73
N ILE A 35 -2.58 9.41 -9.38
CA ILE A 35 -2.52 8.08 -8.76
C ILE A 35 -1.64 7.20 -9.66
N HIS A 36 -0.45 6.85 -9.18
CA HIS A 36 0.38 5.81 -9.78
C HIS A 36 0.05 4.47 -9.14
N PHE A 37 -0.29 3.50 -9.96
CA PHE A 37 -0.58 2.13 -9.53
C PHE A 37 0.62 1.24 -9.79
N HIS A 38 1.05 0.46 -8.81
CA HIS A 38 1.95 -0.65 -9.05
C HIS A 38 1.19 -1.81 -9.68
N GLY A 39 1.85 -2.56 -10.59
CA GLY A 39 1.24 -3.67 -11.33
C GLY A 39 1.59 -3.63 -12.82
N ILE A 40 0.83 -4.33 -13.63
CA ILE A 40 1.00 -4.37 -15.09
C ILE A 40 -0.20 -3.72 -15.76
N HIS A 41 0.01 -2.55 -16.36
CA HIS A 41 -1.01 -1.74 -17.02
C HIS A 41 -0.41 -0.98 -18.22
N PRO A 42 -1.24 -0.41 -19.11
CA PRO A 42 -0.76 0.44 -20.19
C PRO A 42 -0.03 1.70 -19.66
N ALA A 43 0.99 2.16 -20.39
CA ALA A 43 1.81 3.29 -19.98
C ALA A 43 1.00 4.58 -19.75
N ASN A 44 -0.07 4.82 -20.51
CA ASN A 44 -0.96 5.96 -20.34
C ASN A 44 -1.94 5.82 -19.15
N MET A 45 -1.84 4.73 -18.39
CA MET A 45 -2.59 4.51 -17.14
C MET A 45 -1.66 4.37 -15.93
N ASP A 46 -0.37 4.68 -16.14
CA ASP A 46 0.66 4.58 -15.11
C ASP A 46 0.54 5.65 -14.01
N GLY A 47 -0.05 6.80 -14.32
CA GLY A 47 -0.24 7.89 -13.36
C GLY A 47 1.03 8.67 -13.03
N VAL A 48 2.07 8.54 -13.86
CA VAL A 48 3.32 9.32 -13.73
C VAL A 48 3.20 10.65 -14.46
N PHE A 49 2.63 10.64 -15.66
CA PHE A 49 2.51 11.81 -16.54
C PHE A 49 1.11 12.43 -16.55
N GLU A 50 0.10 11.72 -16.10
CA GLU A 50 -1.30 12.14 -16.04
C GLU A 50 -1.54 13.04 -14.80
N ILE A 51 -0.87 14.20 -14.78
CA ILE A 51 -0.98 15.16 -13.67
C ILE A 51 -2.36 15.81 -13.71
N VAL A 52 -3.07 15.71 -12.61
CA VAL A 52 -4.41 16.29 -12.43
C VAL A 52 -4.27 17.56 -11.59
N GLU A 53 -4.55 18.69 -12.22
CA GLU A 53 -4.57 20.00 -11.57
C GLU A 53 -5.73 20.15 -10.59
N PRO A 54 -5.67 21.07 -9.62
CA PRO A 54 -6.80 21.39 -8.75
C PRO A 54 -8.10 21.63 -9.51
N GLY A 55 -9.18 20.94 -9.12
CA GLY A 55 -10.47 20.96 -9.77
C GLY A 55 -10.59 20.09 -11.02
N GLY A 56 -9.50 19.43 -11.42
CA GLY A 56 -9.48 18.49 -12.55
C GLY A 56 -9.83 17.06 -12.15
N SER A 57 -9.92 16.19 -13.16
CA SER A 57 -10.15 14.77 -12.96
C SER A 57 -9.46 13.92 -14.03
N PHE A 58 -9.19 12.66 -13.72
CA PHE A 58 -8.69 11.66 -14.65
C PHE A 58 -9.31 10.30 -14.34
N THR A 59 -9.54 9.48 -15.35
CA THR A 59 -10.05 8.12 -15.18
C THR A 59 -9.00 7.11 -15.60
N TYR A 60 -8.55 6.31 -14.64
CA TYR A 60 -7.65 5.18 -14.88
C TYR A 60 -8.48 3.94 -15.23
N GLU A 61 -8.13 3.26 -16.33
CA GLU A 61 -8.77 2.00 -16.72
C GLU A 61 -7.74 0.98 -17.17
N PHE A 62 -7.63 -0.13 -16.45
CA PHE A 62 -6.68 -1.21 -16.79
C PHE A 62 -7.12 -2.55 -16.18
N PRO A 63 -6.63 -3.70 -16.72
CA PRO A 63 -6.86 -4.99 -16.09
C PRO A 63 -6.05 -5.12 -14.82
N ALA A 64 -6.67 -5.58 -13.73
CA ALA A 64 -6.00 -5.88 -12.48
C ALA A 64 -5.09 -7.10 -12.64
N ARG A 65 -3.78 -6.92 -12.54
CA ARG A 65 -2.77 -7.99 -12.67
C ARG A 65 -1.35 -7.53 -12.31
N PRO A 66 -0.45 -8.48 -11.96
CA PRO A 66 -0.73 -9.86 -11.55
C PRO A 66 -1.44 -9.90 -10.21
N TYR A 67 -1.94 -11.08 -9.79
CA TYR A 67 -2.49 -11.20 -8.46
C TYR A 67 -1.41 -10.98 -7.37
N GLY A 68 -1.83 -10.47 -6.22
CA GLY A 68 -0.96 -10.16 -5.09
C GLY A 68 -1.25 -8.83 -4.44
N MET A 69 -0.30 -8.36 -3.65
CA MET A 69 -0.35 -7.04 -3.05
C MET A 69 0.46 -6.04 -3.89
N HIS A 70 -0.18 -4.96 -4.23
CA HIS A 70 0.41 -3.80 -4.88
C HIS A 70 0.18 -2.55 -4.04
N LEU A 71 0.84 -1.48 -4.43
CA LEU A 71 0.64 -0.15 -3.87
C LEU A 71 0.02 0.77 -4.91
N TYR A 72 -0.60 1.82 -4.44
CA TYR A 72 -0.85 3.02 -5.22
C TYR A 72 -0.43 4.25 -4.43
N HIS A 73 0.07 5.26 -5.11
CA HIS A 73 0.48 6.52 -4.47
C HIS A 73 0.51 7.67 -5.46
N CYS A 74 0.56 8.90 -4.95
CA CYS A 74 0.78 10.05 -5.79
C CYS A 74 2.21 10.04 -6.35
N HIS A 75 2.37 10.32 -7.64
CA HIS A 75 3.67 10.41 -8.30
C HIS A 75 4.01 11.84 -8.77
N ALA A 76 3.21 12.84 -8.39
CA ALA A 76 3.53 14.23 -8.66
C ALA A 76 4.81 14.66 -7.92
N THR A 77 5.59 15.54 -8.56
CA THR A 77 6.86 16.04 -7.99
C THR A 77 6.61 17.13 -6.93
N PRO A 78 7.30 17.09 -5.76
CA PRO A 78 8.29 16.13 -5.31
C PRO A 78 7.65 14.86 -4.72
N LEU A 79 7.95 13.71 -5.29
CA LEU A 79 7.34 12.42 -4.97
C LEU A 79 7.30 12.12 -3.46
N LYS A 80 8.45 12.20 -2.80
CA LYS A 80 8.60 11.92 -1.36
C LYS A 80 7.63 12.75 -0.51
N LYS A 81 7.50 14.05 -0.82
CA LYS A 81 6.59 14.96 -0.11
C LYS A 81 5.13 14.51 -0.20
N HIS A 82 4.70 14.04 -1.37
CA HIS A 82 3.33 13.61 -1.59
C HIS A 82 3.01 12.34 -0.80
N ILE A 83 3.93 11.39 -0.79
CA ILE A 83 3.82 10.14 0.00
C ILE A 83 3.85 10.47 1.50
N HIS A 84 4.80 11.26 1.97
CA HIS A 84 4.91 11.66 3.37
C HIS A 84 3.69 12.43 3.89
N LYS A 85 2.98 13.13 3.01
CA LYS A 85 1.74 13.81 3.39
C LYS A 85 0.52 12.89 3.44
N GLY A 86 0.65 11.63 2.99
CA GLY A 86 -0.39 10.61 3.18
C GLY A 86 -1.04 10.09 1.89
N LEU A 87 -0.54 10.49 0.70
CA LEU A 87 -1.12 10.07 -0.59
C LEU A 87 -0.58 8.71 -1.03
N TYR A 88 -0.99 7.66 -0.35
CA TYR A 88 -0.66 6.26 -0.65
C TYR A 88 -1.73 5.31 -0.09
N GLY A 89 -1.77 4.10 -0.64
CA GLY A 89 -2.64 3.04 -0.16
C GLY A 89 -2.29 1.67 -0.74
N ALA A 90 -3.00 0.66 -0.30
CA ALA A 90 -2.85 -0.72 -0.76
C ALA A 90 -3.81 -1.03 -1.91
N PHE A 91 -3.31 -1.74 -2.91
CA PHE A 91 -4.08 -2.30 -4.01
C PHE A 91 -3.90 -3.82 -4.01
N ILE A 92 -4.96 -4.56 -3.72
CA ILE A 92 -4.95 -6.02 -3.62
C ILE A 92 -5.65 -6.59 -4.84
N VAL A 93 -4.95 -7.48 -5.54
CA VAL A 93 -5.51 -8.28 -6.61
C VAL A 93 -5.62 -9.72 -6.13
N ASP A 94 -6.84 -10.20 -5.94
CA ASP A 94 -7.08 -11.59 -5.59
C ASP A 94 -6.83 -12.51 -6.78
N PRO A 95 -6.30 -13.73 -6.58
CA PRO A 95 -6.17 -14.68 -7.68
C PRO A 95 -7.57 -15.15 -8.16
N LYS A 96 -7.64 -15.61 -9.42
CA LYS A 96 -8.88 -16.15 -9.99
C LYS A 96 -9.40 -17.35 -9.20
N GLU A 97 -8.50 -18.22 -8.80
CA GLU A 97 -8.83 -19.33 -7.92
C GLU A 97 -8.89 -18.88 -6.47
N PRO A 98 -10.02 -19.01 -5.79
CA PRO A 98 -10.17 -18.55 -4.41
C PRO A 98 -9.14 -19.18 -3.47
N ARG A 99 -8.47 -18.37 -2.70
CA ARG A 99 -7.56 -18.85 -1.65
C ARG A 99 -8.36 -19.36 -0.43
N PRO A 100 -7.77 -20.22 0.39
CA PRO A 100 -8.38 -20.63 1.64
C PRO A 100 -8.83 -19.43 2.49
N PRO A 101 -10.01 -19.49 3.14
CA PRO A 101 -10.47 -18.42 4.02
C PRO A 101 -9.44 -18.11 5.11
N ALA A 102 -9.23 -16.85 5.39
CA ALA A 102 -8.26 -16.36 6.37
C ALA A 102 -8.79 -15.13 7.09
N GLN A 103 -8.28 -14.88 8.28
CA GLN A 103 -8.38 -13.55 8.88
C GLN A 103 -7.35 -12.65 8.20
N GLU A 104 -7.81 -11.62 7.49
CA GLU A 104 -6.95 -10.77 6.67
C GLU A 104 -6.64 -9.45 7.37
N HIS A 105 -5.39 -9.01 7.24
CA HIS A 105 -4.91 -7.72 7.73
C HIS A 105 -4.10 -7.03 6.65
N VAL A 106 -4.43 -5.77 6.37
CA VAL A 106 -3.65 -4.91 5.48
C VAL A 106 -2.84 -3.95 6.34
N MET A 107 -1.53 -3.96 6.15
CA MET A 107 -0.59 -3.18 6.94
C MET A 107 0.33 -2.42 6.01
N VAL A 108 0.33 -1.09 6.12
CA VAL A 108 1.26 -0.23 5.40
C VAL A 108 2.14 0.49 6.42
N MET A 109 3.42 0.18 6.38
CA MET A 109 4.44 0.87 7.17
C MET A 109 4.80 2.16 6.47
N ASN A 110 4.89 3.26 7.21
CA ASN A 110 5.35 4.54 6.70
C ASN A 110 5.99 5.38 7.80
N GLY A 111 6.90 6.27 7.39
CA GLY A 111 7.46 7.33 8.21
C GLY A 111 6.82 8.69 7.90
N PHE A 112 6.80 9.56 8.88
CA PHE A 112 6.37 10.96 8.70
C PHE A 112 7.47 11.89 9.18
N ASP A 113 7.98 12.69 8.23
CA ASP A 113 8.82 13.83 8.46
C ASP A 113 7.92 15.07 8.60
N THR A 114 7.78 15.60 9.80
CA THR A 114 6.85 16.69 10.10
C THR A 114 7.49 18.06 10.13
N ASP A 115 8.80 18.13 10.26
CA ASP A 115 9.60 19.35 10.26
C ASP A 115 10.42 19.56 9.00
N ALA A 116 10.38 18.58 8.08
CA ALA A 116 11.01 18.63 6.77
C ALA A 116 12.56 18.70 6.84
N ASP A 117 13.15 18.05 7.83
CA ASP A 117 14.61 17.97 8.00
C ASP A 117 15.26 16.78 7.29
N GLY A 118 14.47 15.89 6.70
CA GLY A 118 14.93 14.69 6.00
C GLY A 118 15.05 13.46 6.90
N GLY A 119 14.41 13.46 8.07
CA GLY A 119 14.31 12.34 8.99
C GLY A 119 12.87 12.06 9.39
N ASN A 120 12.60 10.83 9.84
CA ASN A 120 11.27 10.48 10.32
C ASN A 120 11.09 10.86 11.79
N ASN A 121 10.14 11.74 12.09
CA ASN A 121 9.74 12.04 13.48
C ASN A 121 8.81 10.96 14.02
N PHE A 122 8.06 10.28 13.16
CA PHE A 122 7.13 9.22 13.52
C PHE A 122 7.21 8.03 12.56
N TYR A 123 7.19 6.83 13.14
CA TYR A 123 7.01 5.57 12.42
C TYR A 123 5.60 5.05 12.67
N THR A 124 4.94 4.61 11.63
CA THR A 124 3.53 4.23 11.70
C THR A 124 3.25 2.92 10.99
N VAL A 125 2.22 2.23 11.46
CA VAL A 125 1.51 1.22 10.68
C VAL A 125 0.09 1.74 10.47
N ASN A 126 -0.35 1.79 9.22
CA ASN A 126 -1.64 2.35 8.84
C ASN A 126 -1.87 3.78 9.37
N GLY A 127 -0.84 4.63 9.27
CA GLY A 127 -0.89 6.04 9.69
C GLY A 127 -0.96 6.27 11.19
N ARG A 128 -0.70 5.26 12.02
CA ARG A 128 -0.81 5.34 13.49
C ARG A 128 0.46 4.89 14.18
N SER A 129 1.11 5.80 14.93
CA SER A 129 2.27 5.47 15.78
C SER A 129 1.82 4.77 17.07
N PHE A 130 2.54 3.70 17.46
CA PHE A 130 2.34 2.94 18.69
C PHE A 130 0.93 2.37 18.91
N TYR A 131 0.04 2.47 17.92
CA TYR A 131 -1.35 2.06 18.08
C TYR A 131 -1.48 0.57 18.42
N TYR A 132 -0.80 -0.28 17.66
CA TYR A 132 -0.89 -1.74 17.82
C TYR A 132 -0.19 -2.27 19.09
N ALA A 133 0.72 -1.50 19.68
CA ALA A 133 1.26 -1.81 21.00
C ALA A 133 0.21 -1.69 22.12
N LYS A 134 -0.75 -0.79 21.94
CA LYS A 134 -1.87 -0.57 22.89
C LYS A 134 -3.14 -1.34 22.48
N HIS A 135 -3.28 -1.62 21.21
CA HIS A 135 -4.44 -2.30 20.62
C HIS A 135 -3.97 -3.49 19.77
N PRO A 136 -3.51 -4.60 20.41
CA PRO A 136 -2.97 -5.74 19.69
C PRO A 136 -4.01 -6.38 18.77
N ILE A 137 -3.53 -6.82 17.61
CA ILE A 137 -4.35 -7.56 16.66
C ILE A 137 -4.70 -8.91 17.28
N ARG A 138 -5.98 -9.18 17.41
CA ARG A 138 -6.48 -10.45 17.96
C ARG A 138 -6.66 -11.45 16.86
N VAL A 139 -6.03 -12.60 16.98
CA VAL A 139 -6.17 -13.73 16.07
C VAL A 139 -6.77 -14.91 16.79
N ARG A 140 -7.48 -15.78 16.08
CA ARG A 140 -8.05 -17.03 16.65
C ARG A 140 -7.06 -18.15 16.42
N ARG A 141 -6.89 -18.97 17.46
CA ARG A 141 -6.08 -20.18 17.35
C ARG A 141 -6.64 -21.10 16.25
N SER A 142 -5.74 -21.72 15.49
CA SER A 142 -6.06 -22.62 14.38
C SER A 142 -6.81 -21.96 13.21
N GLN A 143 -6.83 -20.65 13.14
CA GLN A 143 -7.33 -19.91 11.98
C GLN A 143 -6.15 -19.41 11.16
N LEU A 144 -6.22 -19.58 9.83
CA LEU A 144 -5.26 -18.99 8.92
C LEU A 144 -5.32 -17.47 9.04
N VAL A 145 -4.17 -16.83 9.17
CA VAL A 145 -4.01 -15.37 9.14
C VAL A 145 -3.24 -15.01 7.87
N ARG A 146 -3.74 -14.02 7.13
CA ARG A 146 -3.09 -13.48 5.95
C ARG A 146 -2.80 -12.01 6.17
N ILE A 147 -1.52 -11.64 6.05
CA ILE A 147 -1.07 -10.26 6.22
C ILE A 147 -0.60 -9.76 4.85
N TYR A 148 -1.19 -8.68 4.40
CA TYR A 148 -0.73 -7.89 3.28
C TYR A 148 0.12 -6.76 3.86
N LEU A 149 1.43 -6.87 3.69
CA LEU A 149 2.39 -5.95 4.30
C LEU A 149 3.16 -5.20 3.23
N ALA A 150 3.18 -3.88 3.34
CA ALA A 150 4.00 -3.02 2.50
C ALA A 150 4.83 -2.08 3.34
N ASN A 151 6.03 -1.76 2.85
CA ASN A 151 6.92 -0.76 3.43
C ASN A 151 7.02 0.44 2.49
N LEU A 152 6.63 1.62 3.01
CA LEU A 152 6.79 2.92 2.35
C LEU A 152 7.60 3.89 3.23
N THR A 153 8.38 3.34 4.17
CA THR A 153 9.20 4.14 5.07
C THR A 153 10.37 4.74 4.30
N GLU A 154 10.38 6.04 4.17
CA GLU A 154 11.50 6.80 3.59
C GLU A 154 12.54 7.09 4.67
N PHE A 155 13.77 7.39 4.29
CA PHE A 155 14.95 7.70 5.11
C PHE A 155 15.52 6.51 5.89
N ASP A 156 14.75 5.48 6.21
CA ASP A 156 15.20 4.24 6.83
C ASP A 156 15.06 3.10 5.83
N LEU A 157 16.17 2.75 5.23
CA LEU A 157 16.22 1.85 4.07
C LEU A 157 15.78 0.42 4.36
N ILE A 158 15.84 -0.01 5.61
CA ILE A 158 15.56 -1.39 5.98
C ILE A 158 14.64 -1.44 7.19
N ASN A 159 13.50 -2.08 7.01
CA ASN A 159 12.60 -2.47 8.08
C ASN A 159 12.46 -3.99 8.12
N SER A 160 11.80 -4.54 9.11
CA SER A 160 11.58 -5.97 9.20
C SER A 160 10.20 -6.30 9.77
N PHE A 161 9.72 -7.48 9.40
CA PHE A 161 8.58 -8.11 10.05
C PHE A 161 9.05 -9.46 10.63
N HIS A 162 8.76 -9.69 11.91
CA HIS A 162 9.15 -10.89 12.64
C HIS A 162 7.99 -11.41 13.48
N LEU A 163 7.84 -12.72 13.53
CA LEU A 163 6.95 -13.40 14.47
C LEU A 163 7.77 -14.11 15.54
N HIS A 164 7.46 -13.85 16.81
CA HIS A 164 8.03 -14.60 17.92
C HIS A 164 7.39 -15.98 18.03
N ALA A 165 8.22 -17.00 18.21
CA ALA A 165 7.87 -18.39 18.46
C ALA A 165 7.02 -19.06 17.35
N ASP A 166 7.03 -18.53 16.15
CA ASP A 166 6.35 -19.11 15.00
C ASP A 166 7.08 -18.77 13.68
N PHE A 167 6.76 -19.53 12.64
CA PHE A 167 7.23 -19.32 11.27
C PHE A 167 6.04 -19.04 10.36
N PHE A 168 6.27 -18.34 9.27
CA PHE A 168 5.25 -18.03 8.28
C PHE A 168 5.74 -18.26 6.85
N ARG A 169 4.80 -18.50 5.96
CA ARG A 169 5.06 -18.46 4.51
C ARG A 169 4.82 -17.07 3.98
N TYR A 170 5.67 -16.60 3.09
CA TYR A 170 5.51 -15.29 2.49
C TYR A 170 5.87 -15.29 1.00
N GLN A 171 5.37 -14.31 0.28
CA GLN A 171 5.72 -14.02 -1.12
C GLN A 171 6.66 -12.81 -1.11
N PRO A 172 7.95 -12.97 -1.47
CA PRO A 172 8.96 -11.90 -1.36
C PRO A 172 8.60 -10.62 -2.14
N THR A 173 8.01 -10.79 -3.32
CA THR A 173 7.58 -9.67 -4.16
C THR A 173 6.15 -9.20 -3.90
N GLY A 174 5.44 -9.84 -2.97
CA GLY A 174 4.01 -9.63 -2.75
C GLY A 174 3.11 -10.21 -3.85
N THR A 175 3.66 -10.72 -4.95
CA THR A 175 2.95 -11.20 -6.13
C THR A 175 3.48 -12.54 -6.62
N GLY A 176 2.66 -13.28 -7.38
CA GLY A 176 3.05 -14.56 -7.99
C GLY A 176 3.07 -15.74 -7.01
N ASP A 177 3.60 -16.89 -7.47
CA ASP A 177 3.51 -18.17 -6.75
C ASP A 177 4.82 -18.58 -6.04
N ASN A 178 5.79 -17.68 -5.98
CA ASN A 178 7.03 -17.97 -5.25
C ASN A 178 6.83 -17.76 -3.75
N TRP A 179 6.83 -18.85 -2.99
CA TRP A 179 6.65 -18.86 -1.55
C TRP A 179 7.92 -19.26 -0.83
N GLU A 180 8.27 -18.48 0.16
CA GLU A 180 9.36 -18.74 1.09
C GLU A 180 8.83 -18.97 2.51
N TYR A 181 9.68 -19.50 3.40
CA TYR A 181 9.32 -19.85 4.77
C TYR A 181 10.38 -19.33 5.74
N THR A 182 9.97 -18.50 6.68
CA THR A 182 10.86 -17.83 7.62
C THR A 182 10.11 -17.38 8.87
N ASP A 183 10.83 -16.92 9.89
CA ASP A 183 10.28 -16.19 11.03
C ASP A 183 10.51 -14.68 10.93
N THR A 184 11.37 -14.25 9.97
CA THR A 184 11.76 -12.85 9.79
C THR A 184 11.91 -12.54 8.32
N VAL A 185 11.30 -11.44 7.88
CA VAL A 185 11.49 -10.89 6.54
C VAL A 185 11.98 -9.45 6.61
N MET A 186 12.95 -9.13 5.77
CA MET A 186 13.45 -7.77 5.59
C MET A 186 12.61 -7.07 4.51
N LEU A 187 12.30 -5.82 4.75
CA LEU A 187 11.46 -4.97 3.87
C LEU A 187 12.27 -3.73 3.51
N CYS A 188 12.52 -3.53 2.22
CA CYS A 188 13.25 -2.38 1.66
C CYS A 188 12.29 -1.46 0.91
#